data_22fa3c63ac1e9a3595785e5a1ea6d5f6
#
_entry.id   22fa3c63ac1e9a3595785e5a1ea6d5f6
#
_cell.length_a   1.000
_cell.length_b   1.000
_cell.length_c   1.000
_cell.angle_alpha   90.00
_cell.angle_beta   90.00
_cell.angle_gamma   90.00
#
_symmetry.space_group_name_H-M   'P 1'
#
loop_
_entity.id
_entity.type
_entity.pdbx_description
1 polymer ?
#
loop_
_entity_poly.entity_id
_entity_poly.type
_entity_poly.pdbx_seq_one_letter_code
_entity_poly.pdbx_strand_id
1 'polypeptide(L)'
;MAILNLDYYTQVDHYSDGDIEDQMLEMVKKGISYEDLPAGQVDFPVIYHFSDLRNNILCWYPFKRTDRVLEIGAGCGAITGMLCEKSGQVVSVDLSKRRASINYERNKERENLTIM
;
A
#
# COMPACT_ATOMS: atom_id res chain seq x y z
N MET A 1 7.73 -13.65 2.90
CA MET A 1 6.55 -12.93 2.40
C MET A 1 6.00 -12.01 3.48
N ALA A 2 5.40 -10.90 3.08
CA ALA A 2 4.68 -10.02 4.00
C ALA A 2 3.56 -10.77 4.73
N ILE A 3 3.18 -10.27 5.91
CA ILE A 3 2.08 -10.81 6.71
C ILE A 3 0.89 -9.86 6.59
N LEU A 4 -0.28 -10.38 6.22
CA LEU A 4 -1.55 -9.65 6.33
C LEU A 4 -2.30 -10.20 7.56
N ASN A 5 -2.39 -9.38 8.61
CA ASN A 5 -3.10 -9.73 9.83
C ASN A 5 -4.43 -8.96 9.92
N LEU A 6 -5.53 -9.66 9.88
CA LEU A 6 -6.89 -9.10 9.96
C LEU A 6 -7.60 -9.37 11.29
N ASP A 7 -6.88 -9.84 12.32
CA ASP A 7 -7.46 -10.23 13.62
C ASP A 7 -8.17 -9.06 14.31
N TYR A 8 -7.74 -7.84 14.03
CA TYR A 8 -8.30 -6.62 14.63
C TYR A 8 -9.30 -5.88 13.74
N TYR A 9 -9.61 -6.45 12.57
CA TYR A 9 -10.56 -5.84 11.64
C TYR A 9 -11.99 -5.93 12.19
N THR A 10 -12.68 -4.79 12.24
CA THR A 10 -14.02 -4.68 12.84
C THR A 10 -15.16 -5.10 11.91
N GLN A 11 -14.86 -5.57 10.72
CA GLN A 11 -15.80 -5.99 9.67
C GLN A 11 -16.62 -4.86 9.04
N VAL A 12 -16.30 -3.60 9.32
CA VAL A 12 -16.96 -2.43 8.71
C VAL A 12 -15.89 -1.59 8.01
N ASP A 13 -16.00 -1.48 6.70
CA ASP A 13 -15.09 -0.69 5.87
C ASP A 13 -15.70 0.71 5.65
N HIS A 14 -15.32 1.66 6.53
CA HIS A 14 -15.87 3.03 6.51
C HIS A 14 -15.17 3.96 5.51
N TYR A 15 -13.95 3.63 5.10
CA TYR A 15 -13.11 4.46 4.22
C TYR A 15 -12.89 3.73 2.91
N SER A 16 -13.66 4.09 1.89
CA SER A 16 -13.58 3.46 0.59
C SER A 16 -13.85 4.48 -0.52
N ASP A 17 -13.09 4.38 -1.60
CA ASP A 17 -13.37 5.06 -2.86
C ASP A 17 -14.40 4.26 -3.70
N GLY A 18 -15.00 3.23 -3.11
CA GLY A 18 -16.03 2.40 -3.75
C GLY A 18 -15.43 1.33 -4.68
N ASP A 19 -16.14 1.05 -5.77
CA ASP A 19 -15.81 -0.04 -6.70
C ASP A 19 -14.44 0.13 -7.40
N ILE A 20 -13.90 1.34 -7.43
CA ILE A 20 -12.57 1.59 -7.97
C ILE A 20 -11.49 0.84 -7.20
N GLU A 21 -11.65 0.64 -5.89
CA GLU A 21 -10.69 -0.11 -5.09
C GLU A 21 -10.69 -1.60 -5.46
N ASP A 22 -11.82 -2.17 -5.84
CA ASP A 22 -11.89 -3.55 -6.33
C ASP A 22 -11.16 -3.69 -7.67
N GLN A 23 -11.29 -2.71 -8.56
CA GLN A 23 -10.53 -2.65 -9.81
C GLN A 23 -9.03 -2.52 -9.56
N MET A 24 -8.64 -1.66 -8.62
CA MET A 24 -7.25 -1.48 -8.22
C MET A 24 -6.66 -2.78 -7.67
N LEU A 25 -7.40 -3.51 -6.83
CA LEU A 25 -6.97 -4.80 -6.31
C LEU A 25 -6.73 -5.82 -7.43
N GLU A 26 -7.63 -5.89 -8.39
CA GLU A 26 -7.48 -6.78 -9.56
C GLU A 26 -6.28 -6.37 -10.45
N MET A 27 -6.05 -5.08 -10.64
CA MET A 27 -4.87 -4.59 -11.37
C MET A 27 -3.58 -5.09 -10.72
N VAL A 28 -3.46 -4.93 -9.40
CA VAL A 28 -2.25 -5.33 -8.66
C VAL A 28 -2.05 -6.84 -8.73
N LYS A 29 -3.11 -7.63 -8.53
CA LYS A 29 -3.04 -9.10 -8.65
C LYS A 29 -2.58 -9.57 -10.03
N LYS A 30 -2.95 -8.84 -11.07
CA LYS A 30 -2.57 -9.13 -12.47
C LYS A 30 -1.22 -8.53 -12.86
N GLY A 31 -0.58 -7.74 -11.98
CA GLY A 31 0.67 -7.04 -12.28
C GLY A 31 0.52 -5.95 -13.34
N ILE A 32 -0.67 -5.36 -13.48
CA ILE A 32 -0.93 -4.27 -14.43
C ILE A 32 -0.57 -2.94 -13.76
N SER A 33 0.35 -2.18 -14.38
CA SER A 33 0.66 -0.80 -13.99
C SER A 33 -0.41 0.16 -14.52
N TYR A 34 -0.71 1.22 -13.76
CA TYR A 34 -1.58 2.29 -14.27
C TYR A 34 -0.98 3.02 -15.48
N GLU A 35 0.34 2.98 -15.63
CA GLU A 35 1.06 3.55 -16.77
C GLU A 35 0.78 2.79 -18.07
N ASP A 36 0.38 1.52 -17.96
CA ASP A 36 0.02 0.68 -19.11
C ASP A 36 -1.42 0.95 -19.61
N LEU A 37 -2.20 1.73 -18.86
CA LEU A 37 -3.57 2.06 -19.24
C LEU A 37 -3.60 3.16 -20.30
N PRO A 38 -4.60 3.15 -21.23
CA PRO A 38 -4.73 4.20 -22.23
C PRO A 38 -4.88 5.60 -21.61
N ALA A 39 -4.26 6.58 -22.22
CA ALA A 39 -4.36 7.97 -21.79
C ALA A 39 -5.83 8.41 -21.69
N GLY A 40 -6.20 9.03 -20.57
CA GLY A 40 -7.57 9.47 -20.30
C GLY A 40 -8.51 8.39 -19.74
N GLN A 41 -8.02 7.17 -19.49
CA GLN A 41 -8.77 6.09 -18.86
C GLN A 41 -8.30 5.78 -17.44
N VAL A 42 -7.43 6.61 -16.88
CA VAL A 42 -6.91 6.42 -15.53
C VAL A 42 -7.65 7.35 -14.58
N ASP A 43 -8.40 6.78 -13.66
CA ASP A 43 -9.11 7.53 -12.64
C ASP A 43 -8.14 8.11 -11.59
N PHE A 44 -8.51 9.29 -11.05
CA PHE A 44 -7.68 9.97 -10.05
C PHE A 44 -7.30 9.09 -8.85
N PRO A 45 -8.19 8.28 -8.25
CA PRO A 45 -7.81 7.39 -7.15
C PRO A 45 -6.68 6.43 -7.51
N VAL A 46 -6.65 5.91 -8.73
CA VAL A 46 -5.59 5.00 -9.20
C VAL A 46 -4.25 5.72 -9.21
N ILE A 47 -4.18 6.91 -9.80
CA ILE A 47 -2.95 7.73 -9.82
C ILE A 47 -2.54 8.09 -8.40
N TYR A 48 -3.49 8.54 -7.57
CA TYR A 48 -3.23 8.97 -6.21
C TYR A 48 -2.61 7.87 -5.35
N HIS A 49 -3.12 6.63 -5.46
CA HIS A 49 -2.66 5.52 -4.64
C HIS A 49 -1.44 4.79 -5.22
N PHE A 50 -1.25 4.79 -6.53
CA PHE A 50 -0.23 3.96 -7.19
C PHE A 50 1.00 4.74 -7.64
N SER A 51 0.92 6.06 -7.73
CA SER A 51 2.07 6.89 -8.14
C SER A 51 3.19 6.88 -7.09
N ASP A 52 4.42 6.73 -7.54
CA ASP A 52 5.63 6.80 -6.71
C ASP A 52 5.98 8.23 -6.24
N LEU A 53 5.28 9.24 -6.74
CA LEU A 53 5.52 10.64 -6.35
C LEU A 53 5.37 10.88 -4.84
N ARG A 54 4.52 10.10 -4.17
CA ARG A 54 4.33 10.18 -2.72
C ARG A 54 5.56 9.74 -1.92
N ASN A 55 6.46 8.99 -2.50
CA ASN A 55 7.73 8.63 -1.86
C ASN A 55 8.55 9.88 -1.51
N ASN A 56 8.39 10.98 -2.24
CA ASN A 56 9.07 12.25 -1.98
C ASN A 56 8.76 12.85 -0.59
N ILE A 57 7.68 12.43 0.05
CA ILE A 57 7.31 12.90 1.40
C ILE A 57 8.36 12.47 2.43
N LEU A 58 8.92 11.26 2.31
CA LEU A 58 9.81 10.66 3.29
C LEU A 58 11.13 10.13 2.72
N CYS A 59 11.33 10.10 1.41
CA CYS A 59 12.54 9.51 0.82
C CYS A 59 13.84 10.20 1.25
N TRP A 60 13.76 11.46 1.68
CA TRP A 60 14.87 12.26 2.22
C TRP A 60 15.26 11.89 3.65
N TYR A 61 14.37 11.22 4.41
CA TYR A 61 14.66 10.86 5.79
C TYR A 61 15.73 9.76 5.84
N PRO A 62 16.75 9.86 6.71
CA PRO A 62 17.87 8.93 6.76
C PRO A 62 17.52 7.65 7.54
N PHE A 63 16.57 6.87 7.05
CA PHE A 63 16.24 5.56 7.62
C PHE A 63 17.47 4.66 7.69
N LYS A 64 17.48 3.81 8.71
CA LYS A 64 18.52 2.79 8.92
C LYS A 64 17.92 1.40 8.85
N ARG A 65 18.71 0.42 8.45
CA ARG A 65 18.30 -1.00 8.45
C ARG A 65 17.98 -1.58 9.84
N THR A 66 18.31 -0.86 10.89
CA THR A 66 17.95 -1.19 12.27
C THR A 66 16.64 -0.56 12.74
N ASP A 67 16.07 0.33 11.95
CA ASP A 67 14.84 1.03 12.33
C ASP A 67 13.63 0.11 12.24
N ARG A 68 12.71 0.32 13.17
CA ARG A 68 11.36 -0.27 13.17
C ARG A 68 10.37 0.87 12.91
N VAL A 69 9.61 0.75 11.84
CA VAL A 69 8.69 1.79 11.39
C VAL A 69 7.25 1.34 11.59
N LEU A 70 6.44 2.23 12.15
CA LEU A 70 4.99 2.11 12.19
C LEU A 70 4.40 3.14 11.22
N GLU A 71 3.74 2.65 10.16
CA GLU A 71 3.02 3.45 9.17
C GLU A 71 1.53 3.42 9.51
N ILE A 72 0.97 4.57 9.92
CA ILE A 72 -0.45 4.69 10.27
C ILE A 72 -1.20 5.32 9.11
N GLY A 73 -2.31 4.70 8.69
CA GLY A 73 -3.08 5.17 7.54
C GLY A 73 -2.37 4.86 6.22
N ALA A 74 -1.83 3.66 6.09
CA ALA A 74 -1.02 3.24 4.95
C ALA A 74 -1.79 3.25 3.62
N GLY A 75 -3.11 3.19 3.66
CA GLY A 75 -3.95 3.12 2.47
C GLY A 75 -3.57 1.93 1.58
N CYS A 76 -3.47 2.19 0.29
CA CYS A 76 -3.06 1.18 -0.69
C CYS A 76 -1.54 0.99 -0.78
N GLY A 77 -0.77 1.45 0.21
CA GLY A 77 0.67 1.22 0.29
C GLY A 77 1.51 2.11 -0.61
N ALA A 78 1.13 3.38 -0.78
CA ALA A 78 1.85 4.31 -1.66
C ALA A 78 3.32 4.51 -1.27
N ILE A 79 3.65 4.44 0.02
CA ILE A 79 5.02 4.60 0.53
C ILE A 79 5.55 3.36 1.26
N THR A 80 4.70 2.36 1.51
CA THR A 80 5.05 1.14 2.26
C THR A 80 6.27 0.43 1.67
N GLY A 81 6.31 0.28 0.35
CA GLY A 81 7.43 -0.38 -0.34
C GLY A 81 8.76 0.32 -0.09
N MET A 82 8.78 1.65 -0.19
CA MET A 82 9.97 2.48 0.08
C MET A 82 10.42 2.35 1.54
N LEU A 83 9.47 2.34 2.50
CA LEU A 83 9.79 2.13 3.92
C LEU A 83 10.45 0.75 4.13
N CYS A 84 9.93 -0.30 3.50
CA CYS A 84 10.51 -1.65 3.57
C CYS A 84 11.93 -1.70 3.00
N GLU A 85 12.20 -0.96 1.94
CA GLU A 85 13.55 -0.90 1.35
C GLU A 85 14.56 -0.19 2.24
N LYS A 86 14.12 0.81 2.99
CA LYS A 86 15.01 1.70 3.76
C LYS A 86 15.17 1.30 5.22
N SER A 87 14.25 0.54 5.78
CA SER A 87 14.23 0.18 7.21
C SER A 87 14.33 -1.33 7.44
N GLY A 88 14.49 -1.73 8.70
CA GLY A 88 14.64 -3.14 9.07
C GLY A 88 13.31 -3.86 9.24
N GLN A 89 12.29 -3.18 9.73
CA GLN A 89 10.96 -3.75 9.93
C GLN A 89 9.89 -2.66 9.76
N VAL A 90 8.80 -3.02 9.09
CA VAL A 90 7.65 -2.13 8.88
C VAL A 90 6.37 -2.80 9.37
N VAL A 91 5.59 -2.07 10.13
CA VAL A 91 4.20 -2.41 10.43
C VAL A 91 3.33 -1.31 9.81
N SER A 92 2.49 -1.68 8.86
CA SER A 92 1.55 -0.78 8.19
C SER A 92 0.14 -1.03 8.68
N VAL A 93 -0.57 0.02 9.06
CA VAL A 93 -1.93 -0.09 9.61
C VAL A 93 -2.89 0.77 8.78
N ASP A 94 -4.03 0.19 8.43
CA ASP A 94 -5.15 0.91 7.80
C ASP A 94 -6.49 0.38 8.32
N LEU A 95 -7.48 1.27 8.38
CA LEU A 95 -8.84 0.90 8.82
C LEU A 95 -9.62 0.14 7.73
N SER A 96 -9.24 0.30 6.47
CA SER A 96 -9.91 -0.34 5.34
C SER A 96 -9.25 -1.66 5.00
N LYS A 97 -9.99 -2.75 5.12
CA LYS A 97 -9.56 -4.07 4.69
C LYS A 97 -9.23 -4.12 3.19
N ARG A 98 -10.00 -3.42 2.36
CA ARG A 98 -9.76 -3.34 0.91
C ARG A 98 -8.40 -2.72 0.63
N ARG A 99 -8.11 -1.57 1.24
CA ARG A 99 -6.83 -0.87 1.08
C ARG A 99 -5.66 -1.68 1.63
N ALA A 100 -5.82 -2.28 2.81
CA ALA A 100 -4.83 -3.19 3.37
C ALA A 100 -4.54 -4.38 2.45
N SER A 101 -5.58 -4.94 1.81
CA SER A 101 -5.41 -6.02 0.83
C SER A 101 -4.66 -5.57 -0.43
N ILE A 102 -4.92 -4.36 -0.92
CA ILE A 102 -4.17 -3.78 -2.06
C ILE A 102 -2.70 -3.56 -1.67
N ASN A 103 -2.46 -2.99 -0.48
CA ASN A 103 -1.10 -2.81 0.05
C ASN A 103 -0.36 -4.15 0.14
N TYR A 104 -1.03 -5.19 0.66
CA TYR A 104 -0.47 -6.54 0.75
C TYR A 104 -0.09 -7.08 -0.63
N GLU A 105 -0.99 -7.06 -1.61
CA GLU A 105 -0.69 -7.57 -2.95
C GLU A 105 0.48 -6.83 -3.62
N ARG A 106 0.60 -5.52 -3.40
CA ARG A 106 1.71 -4.71 -3.91
C ARG A 106 3.05 -5.06 -3.29
N ASN A 107 3.06 -5.45 -2.02
CA ASN A 107 4.26 -5.57 -1.21
C ASN A 107 4.47 -6.98 -0.63
N LYS A 108 3.72 -7.99 -1.10
CA LYS A 108 3.72 -9.35 -0.52
C LYS A 108 5.08 -10.04 -0.52
N GLU A 109 5.97 -9.67 -1.43
CA GLU A 109 7.32 -10.23 -1.48
C GLU A 109 8.27 -9.64 -0.42
N ARG A 110 7.84 -8.62 0.33
CA ARG A 110 8.64 -7.99 1.38
C ARG A 110 8.61 -8.83 2.66
N GLU A 111 9.74 -9.39 3.06
CA GLU A 111 9.84 -10.26 4.26
C GLU A 111 9.75 -9.47 5.57
N ASN A 112 10.05 -8.18 5.54
CA ASN A 112 10.09 -7.30 6.71
C ASN A 112 8.80 -6.49 6.93
N LEU A 113 7.67 -6.91 6.34
CA LEU A 113 6.40 -6.19 6.37
C LEU A 113 5.30 -6.98 7.08
N THR A 114 4.61 -6.31 8.00
CA THR A 114 3.34 -6.75 8.56
C THR A 114 2.28 -5.69 8.28
N ILE A 115 1.13 -6.08 7.74
CA ILE A 115 -0.01 -5.20 7.46
C ILE A 115 -1.18 -5.62 8.37
N MET A 116 -1.83 -4.63 8.98
CA MET A 116 -2.92 -4.83 9.93
C MET A 116 -4.11 -3.93 9.60
#